data_c246a240b330da0eade299060f967781
#
_entry.id   c246a240b330da0eade299060f967781
#
_cell.length_a   1.000
_cell.length_b   1.000
_cell.length_c   1.000
_cell.angle_alpha   90.00
_cell.angle_beta   90.00
_cell.angle_gamma   90.00
#
_symmetry.space_group_name_H-M   'P 1'
#
loop_
_entity.id
_entity.type
_entity.pdbx_description
1 polymer ?
#
loop_
_entity_poly.entity_id
_entity_poly.type
_entity_poly.pdbx_seq_one_letter_code
_entity_poly.pdbx_strand_id
1 'polypeptide(L)'
;MSQKIQVENGVLKTPNNPVIPFIEGDGTGPDIWAAAKRVLDAAVKKAYNGEKEIAWKEVLAGEKAFKQTGEWLPQATLDTIDEYLITIKGPLTTPIGGGIRSLNVALRQELDLYVCLRPVRYFKGVPSPVKRPEDTDMVIFRENTEDIYAGIEFKEGSIESKKLIDFLKSEFGVDKIRFPETSGIGIKPISKEGTERLVRSAIEYAIKEGRKSLTLVHKGNIMKFTEGAFKNWGYDLCEREYGDKVFTWNEYDRIKEAEGTEVADAKQNEALAAGKILVKDSIADIFLQQILTRPAEFDVVATMNLNGDYISDALAAQVGGIGIAPGANINYLTGHAIFEATHGTAPKYAGLDKVNPSSVILSGTLLLEHIGWGEAAALINQSMEKTIAAKTVTYDFARLMDGATEVKCSEFADELIKNF
;
A
#
# COMPACT_ATOMS: atom_id res chain seq x y z
N MET A 1 10.85 29.98 8.72
CA MET A 1 11.07 29.68 7.31
C MET A 1 10.82 28.19 7.11
N SER A 2 10.08 27.80 6.07
CA SER A 2 9.84 26.39 5.72
C SER A 2 11.13 25.72 5.24
N GLN A 3 11.33 24.46 5.60
CA GLN A 3 12.55 23.69 5.38
C GLN A 3 12.25 22.35 4.72
N LYS A 4 13.26 21.75 4.09
CA LYS A 4 13.16 20.41 3.53
C LYS A 4 13.32 19.34 4.61
N ILE A 5 12.60 18.23 4.43
CA ILE A 5 12.91 16.99 5.13
C ILE A 5 14.21 16.45 4.55
N GLN A 6 15.08 15.89 5.38
CA GLN A 6 16.38 15.35 4.98
C GLN A 6 16.56 13.93 5.50
N VAL A 7 17.40 13.15 4.86
CA VAL A 7 17.84 11.84 5.34
C VAL A 7 19.26 11.95 5.85
N GLU A 8 19.47 11.69 7.13
CA GLU A 8 20.79 11.65 7.76
C GLU A 8 21.01 10.27 8.37
N ASN A 9 22.04 9.58 7.91
CA ASN A 9 22.37 8.21 8.36
C ASN A 9 21.18 7.23 8.26
N GLY A 10 20.38 7.33 7.17
CA GLY A 10 19.20 6.48 6.96
C GLY A 10 17.97 6.85 7.80
N VAL A 11 17.98 7.97 8.51
CA VAL A 11 16.88 8.45 9.35
C VAL A 11 16.34 9.75 8.81
N LEU A 12 15.03 9.86 8.67
CA LEU A 12 14.35 11.11 8.32
C LEU A 12 14.52 12.17 9.43
N LYS A 13 14.95 13.34 9.04
CA LYS A 13 15.02 14.53 9.89
C LYS A 13 13.95 15.53 9.44
N THR A 14 12.90 15.62 10.24
CA THR A 14 11.73 16.45 9.94
C THR A 14 11.84 17.76 10.72
N PRO A 15 11.91 18.91 10.03
CA PRO A 15 11.84 20.23 10.69
C PRO A 15 10.41 20.52 11.19
N ASN A 16 10.25 21.54 12.03
CA ASN A 16 8.91 21.94 12.51
C ASN A 16 8.00 22.50 11.41
N ASN A 17 8.59 23.04 10.33
CA ASN A 17 7.85 23.59 9.18
C ASN A 17 8.33 22.93 7.88
N PRO A 18 8.07 21.62 7.66
CA PRO A 18 8.50 20.95 6.44
C PRO A 18 7.71 21.44 5.23
N VAL A 19 8.39 21.54 4.09
CA VAL A 19 7.71 21.67 2.79
C VAL A 19 7.34 20.27 2.32
N ILE A 20 6.04 20.07 2.07
CA ILE A 20 5.52 18.80 1.54
C ILE A 20 4.80 19.07 0.22
N PRO A 21 5.32 18.58 -0.92
CA PRO A 21 4.60 18.58 -2.17
C PRO A 21 3.28 17.84 -2.10
N PHE A 22 2.29 18.31 -2.86
CA PHE A 22 1.03 17.61 -3.03
C PHE A 22 0.55 17.66 -4.48
N ILE A 23 -0.18 16.63 -4.89
CA ILE A 23 -0.92 16.55 -6.15
C ILE A 23 -2.39 16.44 -5.78
N GLU A 24 -3.22 17.40 -6.19
CA GLU A 24 -4.67 17.34 -5.90
C GLU A 24 -5.31 16.07 -6.46
N GLY A 25 -4.87 15.64 -7.65
CA GLY A 25 -5.45 14.55 -8.38
C GLY A 25 -6.58 14.96 -9.32
N ASP A 26 -7.14 13.98 -10.00
CA ASP A 26 -8.20 14.15 -11.00
C ASP A 26 -9.56 13.75 -10.43
N GLY A 27 -10.62 14.12 -11.14
CA GLY A 27 -11.99 13.78 -10.76
C GLY A 27 -12.38 14.33 -9.39
N THR A 28 -12.55 13.42 -8.42
CA THR A 28 -12.88 13.80 -7.02
C THR A 28 -11.67 14.30 -6.22
N GLY A 29 -10.47 14.23 -6.79
CA GLY A 29 -9.21 14.62 -6.15
C GLY A 29 -9.26 15.99 -5.47
N PRO A 30 -9.67 17.07 -6.14
CA PRO A 30 -9.75 18.40 -5.54
C PRO A 30 -10.68 18.46 -4.31
N ASP A 31 -11.85 17.79 -4.35
CA ASP A 31 -12.80 17.78 -3.24
C ASP A 31 -12.20 17.09 -2.01
N ILE A 32 -11.66 15.88 -2.19
CA ILE A 32 -11.09 15.10 -1.07
C ILE A 32 -9.80 15.70 -0.55
N TRP A 33 -8.97 16.31 -1.41
CA TRP A 33 -7.75 16.99 -0.97
C TRP A 33 -8.07 18.24 -0.14
N ALA A 34 -9.01 19.07 -0.58
CA ALA A 34 -9.43 20.25 0.19
C ALA A 34 -9.91 19.87 1.59
N ALA A 35 -10.69 18.79 1.72
CA ALA A 35 -11.13 18.24 2.99
C ALA A 35 -9.95 17.71 3.83
N ALA A 36 -9.11 16.86 3.25
CA ALA A 36 -7.97 16.25 3.93
C ALA A 36 -6.96 17.29 4.43
N LYS A 37 -6.59 18.26 3.60
CA LYS A 37 -5.66 19.33 3.98
C LYS A 37 -6.11 20.05 5.25
N ARG A 38 -7.40 20.39 5.36
CA ARG A 38 -7.97 21.06 6.54
C ARG A 38 -7.85 20.19 7.80
N VAL A 39 -8.13 18.91 7.69
CA VAL A 39 -8.02 17.95 8.80
C VAL A 39 -6.57 17.79 9.25
N LEU A 40 -5.63 17.62 8.31
CA LEU A 40 -4.20 17.49 8.61
C LEU A 40 -3.64 18.74 9.27
N ASP A 41 -3.92 19.93 8.72
CA ASP A 41 -3.47 21.21 9.27
C ASP A 41 -4.02 21.43 10.70
N ALA A 42 -5.30 21.16 10.91
CA ALA A 42 -5.93 21.31 12.22
C ALA A 42 -5.37 20.32 13.26
N ALA A 43 -5.14 19.06 12.87
CA ALA A 43 -4.57 18.05 13.75
C ALA A 43 -3.13 18.40 14.17
N VAL A 44 -2.29 18.81 13.21
CA VAL A 44 -0.92 19.24 13.50
C VAL A 44 -0.91 20.46 14.44
N LYS A 45 -1.73 21.47 14.13
CA LYS A 45 -1.85 22.67 14.99
C LYS A 45 -2.29 22.32 16.40
N LYS A 46 -3.26 21.42 16.55
CA LYS A 46 -3.80 20.97 17.86
C LYS A 46 -2.78 20.15 18.63
N ALA A 47 -2.17 19.14 18.01
CA ALA A 47 -1.25 18.21 18.66
C ALA A 47 0.02 18.90 19.17
N TYR A 48 0.49 19.93 18.47
CA TYR A 48 1.75 20.61 18.76
C TYR A 48 1.58 22.09 19.20
N ASN A 49 0.37 22.49 19.61
CA ASN A 49 0.06 23.85 20.09
C ASN A 49 0.50 24.96 19.13
N GLY A 50 0.50 24.69 17.82
CA GLY A 50 0.95 25.65 16.79
C GLY A 50 2.46 25.78 16.61
N GLU A 51 3.27 24.95 17.28
CA GLU A 51 4.73 24.94 17.12
C GLU A 51 5.18 24.26 15.82
N LYS A 52 4.31 23.43 15.24
CA LYS A 52 4.56 22.76 13.97
C LYS A 52 3.48 23.10 12.94
N GLU A 53 3.92 23.20 11.69
CA GLU A 53 3.04 23.53 10.55
C GLU A 53 3.60 22.91 9.27
N ILE A 54 2.74 22.42 8.37
CA ILE A 54 3.15 21.92 7.06
C ILE A 54 3.05 23.04 6.02
N ALA A 55 4.13 23.30 5.31
CA ALA A 55 4.15 24.18 4.14
C ALA A 55 3.84 23.36 2.87
N TRP A 56 2.59 23.38 2.45
CA TRP A 56 2.13 22.65 1.27
C TRP A 56 2.61 23.30 -0.03
N LYS A 57 3.17 22.50 -0.95
CA LYS A 57 3.63 22.93 -2.28
C LYS A 57 2.92 22.14 -3.37
N GLU A 58 2.05 22.79 -4.13
CA GLU A 58 1.39 22.10 -5.25
C GLU A 58 2.38 21.74 -6.34
N VAL A 59 2.26 20.50 -6.85
CA VAL A 59 2.91 20.01 -8.07
C VAL A 59 1.87 19.36 -8.97
N LEU A 60 2.09 19.41 -10.27
CA LEU A 60 1.09 19.06 -11.26
C LEU A 60 1.30 17.63 -11.79
N ALA A 61 0.21 16.85 -11.82
CA ALA A 61 0.13 15.58 -12.55
C ALA A 61 -1.32 15.35 -13.01
N GLY A 62 -1.52 14.44 -13.95
CA GLY A 62 -2.82 14.07 -14.46
C GLY A 62 -3.44 15.11 -15.41
N GLU A 63 -4.75 15.17 -15.42
CA GLU A 63 -5.50 16.06 -16.33
C GLU A 63 -5.19 17.54 -16.13
N LYS A 64 -5.00 17.98 -14.87
CA LYS A 64 -4.64 19.37 -14.56
C LYS A 64 -3.28 19.74 -15.17
N ALA A 65 -2.30 18.86 -15.05
CA ALA A 65 -0.99 19.03 -15.67
C ALA A 65 -1.11 19.12 -17.19
N PHE A 66 -1.80 18.15 -17.80
CA PHE A 66 -1.95 18.10 -19.26
C PHE A 66 -2.64 19.36 -19.82
N LYS A 67 -3.68 19.86 -19.15
CA LYS A 67 -4.36 21.10 -19.56
C LYS A 67 -3.46 22.35 -19.48
N GLN A 68 -2.51 22.38 -18.54
CA GLN A 68 -1.65 23.56 -18.32
C GLN A 68 -0.33 23.49 -19.09
N THR A 69 0.26 22.31 -19.25
CA THR A 69 1.62 22.12 -19.78
C THR A 69 1.68 21.28 -21.05
N GLY A 70 0.64 20.53 -21.38
CA GLY A 70 0.64 19.53 -22.45
C GLY A 70 1.23 18.19 -22.05
N GLU A 71 1.71 18.02 -20.81
CA GLU A 71 2.32 16.81 -20.28
C GLU A 71 1.46 16.24 -19.13
N TRP A 72 1.26 14.93 -19.10
CA TRP A 72 0.52 14.27 -18.02
C TRP A 72 1.32 14.17 -16.72
N LEU A 73 2.63 14.11 -16.81
CA LEU A 73 3.57 14.08 -15.69
C LEU A 73 4.80 14.92 -16.05
N PRO A 74 4.78 16.24 -15.76
CA PRO A 74 5.90 17.12 -16.07
C PRO A 74 7.17 16.74 -15.30
N GLN A 75 8.34 16.88 -15.94
CA GLN A 75 9.62 16.63 -15.29
C GLN A 75 9.82 17.48 -14.03
N ALA A 76 9.36 18.73 -14.03
CA ALA A 76 9.42 19.61 -12.86
C ALA A 76 8.68 19.04 -11.63
N THR A 77 7.66 18.20 -11.84
CA THR A 77 6.97 17.49 -10.75
C THR A 77 7.87 16.41 -10.17
N LEU A 78 8.50 15.59 -11.02
CA LEU A 78 9.46 14.56 -10.58
C LEU A 78 10.65 15.19 -9.84
N ASP A 79 11.23 16.25 -10.39
CA ASP A 79 12.35 16.97 -9.77
C ASP A 79 11.97 17.53 -8.40
N THR A 80 10.73 18.04 -8.26
CA THR A 80 10.24 18.57 -6.97
C THR A 80 10.02 17.42 -5.97
N ILE A 81 9.47 16.29 -6.39
CA ILE A 81 9.26 15.14 -5.50
C ILE A 81 10.63 14.57 -5.06
N ASP A 82 11.58 14.47 -5.97
CA ASP A 82 12.96 14.04 -5.66
C ASP A 82 13.63 14.99 -4.65
N GLU A 83 13.45 16.30 -4.83
CA GLU A 83 14.03 17.32 -3.96
C GLU A 83 13.47 17.31 -2.53
N TYR A 84 12.16 17.05 -2.36
CA TYR A 84 11.46 17.15 -1.07
C TYR A 84 11.16 15.82 -0.39
N LEU A 85 11.42 14.70 -1.03
CA LEU A 85 11.32 13.32 -0.56
C LEU A 85 9.89 12.85 -0.24
N ILE A 86 9.11 13.61 0.52
CA ILE A 86 7.79 13.21 1.04
C ILE A 86 6.70 13.96 0.30
N THR A 87 5.75 13.24 -0.27
CA THR A 87 4.66 13.79 -1.08
C THR A 87 3.33 13.12 -0.72
N ILE A 88 2.22 13.85 -0.85
CA ILE A 88 0.87 13.28 -0.79
C ILE A 88 0.12 13.57 -2.08
N LYS A 89 -0.73 12.63 -2.54
CA LYS A 89 -1.49 12.82 -3.78
C LYS A 89 -2.90 12.25 -3.72
N GLY A 90 -3.79 12.89 -4.45
CA GLY A 90 -5.09 12.34 -4.82
C GLY A 90 -5.01 11.32 -5.97
N PRO A 91 -6.15 10.78 -6.40
CA PRO A 91 -6.23 9.82 -7.50
C PRO A 91 -5.87 10.47 -8.84
N LEU A 92 -5.24 9.69 -9.74
CA LEU A 92 -4.87 10.16 -11.08
C LEU A 92 -5.57 9.33 -12.15
N THR A 93 -6.01 10.00 -13.20
CA THR A 93 -6.57 9.37 -14.41
C THR A 93 -5.43 8.79 -15.25
N THR A 94 -5.58 7.53 -15.66
CA THR A 94 -4.72 6.95 -16.70
C THR A 94 -5.36 7.24 -18.06
N PRO A 95 -4.67 7.93 -18.98
CA PRO A 95 -5.21 8.20 -20.32
C PRO A 95 -5.52 6.90 -21.07
N ILE A 96 -6.71 6.85 -21.70
CA ILE A 96 -7.08 5.72 -22.54
C ILE A 96 -6.50 5.92 -23.94
N GLY A 97 -5.57 5.07 -24.36
CA GLY A 97 -4.94 5.10 -25.69
C GLY A 97 -3.53 5.69 -25.71
N GLY A 98 -2.82 5.49 -26.82
CA GLY A 98 -1.49 6.10 -27.05
C GLY A 98 -0.31 5.45 -26.32
N GLY A 99 -0.44 4.27 -25.72
CA GLY A 99 0.67 3.57 -25.07
C GLY A 99 1.17 4.21 -23.76
N ILE A 100 0.41 5.17 -23.20
CA ILE A 100 0.73 5.80 -21.92
C ILE A 100 0.43 4.82 -20.80
N ARG A 101 1.44 4.47 -20.00
CA ARG A 101 1.29 3.66 -18.79
C ARG A 101 0.60 4.47 -17.69
N SER A 102 0.06 3.76 -16.70
CA SER A 102 -0.50 4.40 -15.51
C SER A 102 0.49 5.39 -14.90
N LEU A 103 0.04 6.63 -14.67
CA LEU A 103 0.86 7.67 -14.03
C LEU A 103 1.30 7.25 -12.63
N ASN A 104 0.48 6.48 -11.91
CA ASN A 104 0.86 5.92 -10.62
C ASN A 104 2.03 4.94 -10.76
N VAL A 105 2.01 4.08 -11.78
CA VAL A 105 3.12 3.14 -12.07
C VAL A 105 4.39 3.92 -12.46
N ALA A 106 4.27 4.97 -13.27
CA ALA A 106 5.41 5.82 -13.64
C ALA A 106 6.07 6.44 -12.40
N LEU A 107 5.31 7.06 -11.51
CA LEU A 107 5.84 7.64 -10.26
C LEU A 107 6.56 6.60 -9.39
N ARG A 108 6.01 5.38 -9.28
CA ARG A 108 6.60 4.29 -8.49
C ARG A 108 7.92 3.80 -9.08
N GLN A 109 8.01 3.72 -10.40
CA GLN A 109 9.19 3.25 -11.12
C GLN A 109 10.30 4.31 -11.18
N GLU A 110 9.97 5.57 -11.53
CA GLU A 110 10.94 6.65 -11.63
C GLU A 110 11.64 6.97 -10.31
N LEU A 111 10.93 6.85 -9.18
CA LEU A 111 11.45 7.10 -7.84
C LEU A 111 11.85 5.81 -7.10
N ASP A 112 11.79 4.67 -7.78
CA ASP A 112 12.05 3.33 -7.19
C ASP A 112 11.33 3.10 -5.86
N LEU A 113 10.04 3.45 -5.78
CA LEU A 113 9.21 3.27 -4.59
C LEU A 113 8.81 1.81 -4.44
N TYR A 114 9.74 0.98 -4.00
CA TYR A 114 9.63 -0.48 -4.09
C TYR A 114 8.66 -1.13 -3.08
N VAL A 115 8.19 -0.39 -2.08
CA VAL A 115 7.15 -0.85 -1.15
C VAL A 115 5.86 -0.08 -1.40
N CYS A 116 4.78 -0.79 -1.71
CA CYS A 116 3.42 -0.26 -1.56
C CYS A 116 2.88 -0.75 -0.21
N LEU A 117 2.77 0.17 0.74
CA LEU A 117 2.29 -0.07 2.10
C LEU A 117 0.80 0.20 2.18
N ARG A 118 0.01 -0.80 2.57
CA ARG A 118 -1.45 -0.70 2.70
C ARG A 118 -1.92 -1.29 4.03
N PRO A 119 -2.02 -0.49 5.10
CA PRO A 119 -2.66 -0.92 6.34
C PRO A 119 -4.17 -1.08 6.14
N VAL A 120 -4.72 -2.16 6.67
CA VAL A 120 -6.16 -2.45 6.63
C VAL A 120 -6.61 -2.78 8.03
N ARG A 121 -7.39 -1.86 8.62
CA ARG A 121 -8.00 -2.07 9.93
C ARG A 121 -9.46 -1.63 9.92
N TYR A 122 -10.23 -2.23 10.80
CA TYR A 122 -11.64 -1.86 10.99
C TYR A 122 -11.79 -0.66 11.90
N PHE A 123 -12.62 0.30 11.52
CA PHE A 123 -13.10 1.37 12.39
C PHE A 123 -14.48 1.01 12.91
N LYS A 124 -14.64 1.00 14.24
CA LYS A 124 -15.87 0.56 14.87
C LYS A 124 -17.10 1.35 14.39
N GLY A 125 -18.10 0.63 13.88
CA GLY A 125 -19.34 1.20 13.38
C GLY A 125 -19.39 1.33 11.85
N VAL A 126 -18.27 1.15 11.14
CA VAL A 126 -18.26 1.12 9.67
C VAL A 126 -19.08 -0.10 9.17
N PRO A 127 -19.97 0.08 8.18
CA PRO A 127 -20.66 -1.04 7.57
C PRO A 127 -19.69 -2.04 6.93
N SER A 128 -19.88 -3.32 7.20
CA SER A 128 -19.00 -4.39 6.70
C SER A 128 -19.81 -5.59 6.20
N PRO A 129 -19.37 -6.25 5.13
CA PRO A 129 -20.00 -7.47 4.63
C PRO A 129 -19.63 -8.72 5.44
N VAL A 130 -18.63 -8.65 6.33
CA VAL A 130 -18.20 -9.78 7.16
C VAL A 130 -18.77 -9.68 8.58
N LYS A 131 -18.85 -10.83 9.27
CA LYS A 131 -19.50 -10.91 10.59
C LYS A 131 -18.69 -10.27 11.71
N ARG A 132 -17.36 -10.33 11.62
CA ARG A 132 -16.42 -9.84 12.63
C ARG A 132 -15.30 -9.06 11.97
N PRO A 133 -15.60 -7.85 11.43
CA PRO A 133 -14.59 -7.03 10.77
C PRO A 133 -13.48 -6.55 11.72
N GLU A 134 -13.77 -6.50 13.02
CA GLU A 134 -12.83 -6.16 14.10
C GLU A 134 -11.66 -7.12 14.22
N ASP A 135 -11.77 -8.34 13.70
CA ASP A 135 -10.67 -9.30 13.64
C ASP A 135 -9.66 -8.99 12.51
N THR A 136 -9.96 -8.00 11.67
CA THR A 136 -9.09 -7.57 10.56
C THR A 136 -8.23 -6.39 10.98
N ASP A 137 -6.94 -6.65 11.21
CA ASP A 137 -5.88 -5.65 11.41
C ASP A 137 -4.60 -6.16 10.76
N MET A 138 -4.44 -5.88 9.47
CA MET A 138 -3.33 -6.36 8.67
C MET A 138 -2.60 -5.20 7.99
N VAL A 139 -1.32 -5.39 7.76
CA VAL A 139 -0.50 -4.44 6.99
C VAL A 139 0.11 -5.16 5.79
N ILE A 140 -0.25 -4.72 4.59
CA ILE A 140 0.22 -5.32 3.36
C ILE A 140 1.45 -4.57 2.86
N PHE A 141 2.55 -5.29 2.71
CA PHE A 141 3.75 -4.90 1.99
C PHE A 141 3.69 -5.52 0.60
N ARG A 142 3.20 -4.75 -0.36
CA ARG A 142 3.10 -5.13 -1.76
C ARG A 142 4.37 -4.71 -2.48
N GLU A 143 5.00 -5.64 -3.20
CA GLU A 143 6.07 -5.29 -4.14
C GLU A 143 5.51 -4.32 -5.19
N ASN A 144 6.34 -3.38 -5.66
CA ASN A 144 5.80 -2.23 -6.39
C ASN A 144 6.52 -1.89 -7.70
N THR A 145 7.58 -2.61 -8.04
CA THR A 145 8.48 -2.27 -9.18
C THR A 145 8.64 -3.39 -10.21
N GLU A 146 8.34 -4.62 -9.83
CA GLU A 146 8.47 -5.82 -10.66
C GLU A 146 7.12 -6.46 -10.96
N ASP A 147 7.12 -7.75 -11.21
CA ASP A 147 5.97 -8.57 -11.56
C ASP A 147 5.43 -8.20 -12.95
N ILE A 148 4.20 -8.55 -13.26
CA ILE A 148 3.55 -8.16 -14.53
C ILE A 148 3.41 -6.63 -14.67
N TYR A 149 3.50 -5.89 -13.57
CA TYR A 149 3.50 -4.42 -13.55
C TYR A 149 4.77 -3.79 -14.15
N ALA A 150 5.81 -4.59 -14.41
CA ALA A 150 6.94 -4.17 -15.25
C ALA A 150 6.49 -3.78 -16.66
N GLY A 151 5.29 -4.24 -17.08
CA GLY A 151 4.65 -3.86 -18.34
C GLY A 151 5.39 -4.38 -19.56
N ILE A 152 6.06 -5.53 -19.43
CA ILE A 152 6.71 -6.19 -20.56
C ILE A 152 5.68 -7.12 -21.19
N GLU A 153 4.97 -6.61 -22.19
CA GLU A 153 3.96 -7.40 -22.88
C GLU A 153 3.93 -7.09 -24.39
N PHE A 154 3.49 -8.06 -25.15
CA PHE A 154 3.45 -8.01 -26.61
C PHE A 154 2.04 -8.42 -27.08
N LYS A 155 1.46 -7.58 -27.92
CA LYS A 155 0.12 -7.79 -28.49
C LYS A 155 0.09 -9.03 -29.40
N GLU A 156 -1.03 -9.75 -29.35
CA GLU A 156 -1.29 -10.87 -30.27
C GLU A 156 -1.09 -10.46 -31.74
N GLY A 157 -0.49 -11.33 -32.53
CA GLY A 157 -0.26 -11.11 -33.96
C GLY A 157 0.80 -10.06 -34.29
N SER A 158 1.39 -9.37 -33.29
CA SER A 158 2.50 -8.44 -33.53
C SER A 158 3.78 -9.16 -33.94
N ILE A 159 4.69 -8.43 -34.57
CA ILE A 159 6.00 -8.98 -34.99
C ILE A 159 6.79 -9.43 -33.75
N GLU A 160 6.71 -8.65 -32.68
CA GLU A 160 7.42 -8.89 -31.42
C GLU A 160 6.92 -10.17 -30.74
N SER A 161 5.58 -10.35 -30.66
CA SER A 161 4.96 -11.56 -30.09
C SER A 161 5.38 -12.80 -30.89
N LYS A 162 5.33 -12.75 -32.22
CA LYS A 162 5.77 -13.85 -33.09
C LYS A 162 7.24 -14.21 -32.90
N LYS A 163 8.12 -13.20 -32.93
CA LYS A 163 9.57 -13.40 -32.69
C LYS A 163 9.85 -14.03 -31.33
N LEU A 164 9.16 -13.59 -30.28
CA LEU A 164 9.35 -14.15 -28.95
C LEU A 164 8.87 -15.61 -28.87
N ILE A 165 7.71 -15.92 -29.44
CA ILE A 165 7.18 -17.30 -29.50
C ILE A 165 8.12 -18.20 -30.28
N ASP A 166 8.59 -17.76 -31.45
CA ASP A 166 9.53 -18.52 -32.28
C ASP A 166 10.87 -18.75 -31.55
N PHE A 167 11.38 -17.74 -30.85
CA PHE A 167 12.58 -17.85 -30.02
C PHE A 167 12.40 -18.88 -28.90
N LEU A 168 11.30 -18.80 -28.15
CA LEU A 168 11.00 -19.76 -27.09
C LEU A 168 10.90 -21.19 -27.62
N LYS A 169 10.37 -21.37 -28.83
CA LYS A 169 10.25 -22.67 -29.47
C LYS A 169 11.59 -23.18 -29.98
N SER A 170 12.37 -22.34 -30.70
CA SER A 170 13.63 -22.77 -31.31
C SER A 170 14.74 -22.97 -30.29
N GLU A 171 14.89 -22.06 -29.33
CA GLU A 171 16.01 -22.09 -28.39
C GLU A 171 15.73 -22.88 -27.11
N PHE A 172 14.47 -22.89 -26.65
CA PHE A 172 14.09 -23.54 -25.38
C PHE A 172 13.14 -24.73 -25.54
N GLY A 173 12.73 -25.06 -26.78
CA GLY A 173 11.82 -26.16 -27.03
C GLY A 173 10.43 -25.98 -26.41
N VAL A 174 10.00 -24.73 -26.19
CA VAL A 174 8.68 -24.42 -25.61
C VAL A 174 7.61 -24.56 -26.69
N ASP A 175 6.77 -25.60 -26.58
CA ASP A 175 5.66 -25.89 -27.51
C ASP A 175 4.27 -25.73 -26.84
N LYS A 176 4.23 -25.23 -25.60
CA LYS A 176 3.02 -25.15 -24.77
C LYS A 176 2.09 -23.98 -25.07
N ILE A 177 2.52 -23.03 -25.93
CA ILE A 177 1.66 -21.91 -26.36
C ILE A 177 0.68 -22.48 -27.40
N ARG A 178 -0.55 -22.75 -26.95
CA ARG A 178 -1.55 -23.49 -27.72
C ARG A 178 -1.97 -22.79 -29.01
N PHE A 179 -2.07 -21.47 -28.99
CA PHE A 179 -2.55 -20.65 -30.11
C PHE A 179 -1.53 -19.53 -30.43
N PRO A 180 -0.36 -19.85 -31.02
CA PRO A 180 0.74 -18.90 -31.18
C PRO A 180 0.38 -17.68 -32.02
N GLU A 181 -0.49 -17.82 -33.02
CA GLU A 181 -0.88 -16.71 -33.92
C GLU A 181 -1.78 -15.66 -33.25
N THR A 182 -2.50 -16.05 -32.18
CA THR A 182 -3.49 -15.20 -31.49
C THR A 182 -3.20 -15.04 -30.00
N SER A 183 -1.99 -15.41 -29.56
CA SER A 183 -1.59 -15.23 -28.16
C SER A 183 -0.86 -13.90 -27.97
N GLY A 184 -1.33 -13.09 -27.01
CA GLY A 184 -0.52 -12.05 -26.38
C GLY A 184 0.44 -12.70 -25.38
N ILE A 185 1.64 -12.10 -25.20
CA ILE A 185 2.65 -12.59 -24.27
C ILE A 185 3.00 -11.51 -23.26
N GLY A 186 2.95 -11.85 -21.97
CA GLY A 186 3.44 -11.02 -20.88
C GLY A 186 4.58 -11.69 -20.13
N ILE A 187 5.55 -10.91 -19.65
CA ILE A 187 6.70 -11.38 -18.89
C ILE A 187 6.57 -10.94 -17.44
N LYS A 188 6.76 -11.89 -16.52
CA LYS A 188 6.68 -11.70 -15.07
C LYS A 188 8.08 -11.83 -14.45
N PRO A 189 8.87 -10.73 -14.36
CA PRO A 189 10.15 -10.75 -13.67
C PRO A 189 9.93 -10.67 -12.15
N ILE A 190 10.67 -11.47 -11.40
CA ILE A 190 10.80 -11.38 -9.94
C ILE A 190 12.26 -11.64 -9.60
N SER A 191 12.91 -10.67 -8.92
CA SER A 191 14.32 -10.75 -8.55
C SER A 191 14.52 -11.07 -7.07
N LYS A 192 15.71 -11.55 -6.76
CA LYS A 192 16.13 -11.76 -5.37
C LYS A 192 16.26 -10.43 -4.64
N GLU A 193 16.88 -9.44 -5.27
CA GLU A 193 17.09 -8.11 -4.72
C GLU A 193 15.77 -7.40 -4.42
N GLY A 194 14.81 -7.43 -5.37
CA GLY A 194 13.47 -6.88 -5.19
C GLY A 194 12.72 -7.56 -4.05
N THR A 195 12.82 -8.89 -3.96
CA THR A 195 12.23 -9.68 -2.88
C THR A 195 12.86 -9.33 -1.53
N GLU A 196 14.19 -9.35 -1.43
CA GLU A 196 14.88 -9.13 -0.15
C GLU A 196 14.61 -7.72 0.40
N ARG A 197 14.62 -6.67 -0.43
CA ARG A 197 14.33 -5.31 0.04
C ARG A 197 12.90 -5.15 0.52
N LEU A 198 11.92 -5.80 -0.12
CA LEU A 198 10.53 -5.81 0.32
C LEU A 198 10.36 -6.53 1.65
N VAL A 199 10.85 -7.77 1.75
CA VAL A 199 10.70 -8.61 2.95
C VAL A 199 11.45 -8.02 4.13
N ARG A 200 12.64 -7.41 3.90
CA ARG A 200 13.37 -6.67 4.93
C ARG A 200 12.52 -5.52 5.49
N SER A 201 11.90 -4.72 4.62
CA SER A 201 11.02 -3.63 5.07
C SER A 201 9.83 -4.15 5.88
N ALA A 202 9.25 -5.28 5.48
CA ALA A 202 8.11 -5.89 6.17
C ALA A 202 8.49 -6.44 7.55
N ILE A 203 9.62 -7.12 7.69
CA ILE A 203 10.05 -7.67 8.98
C ILE A 203 10.54 -6.57 9.93
N GLU A 204 11.23 -5.54 9.43
CA GLU A 204 11.63 -4.38 10.22
C GLU A 204 10.42 -3.60 10.74
N TYR A 205 9.39 -3.44 9.91
CA TYR A 205 8.11 -2.89 10.34
C TYR A 205 7.47 -3.75 11.44
N ALA A 206 7.42 -5.08 11.24
CA ALA A 206 6.85 -5.98 12.24
C ALA A 206 7.59 -5.90 13.59
N ILE A 207 8.91 -5.80 13.57
CA ILE A 207 9.73 -5.63 14.78
C ILE A 207 9.44 -4.29 15.45
N LYS A 208 9.45 -3.20 14.67
CA LYS A 208 9.25 -1.83 15.16
C LYS A 208 7.87 -1.66 15.81
N GLU A 209 6.83 -2.18 15.16
CA GLU A 209 5.43 -2.01 15.58
C GLU A 209 4.94 -3.13 16.54
N GLY A 210 5.82 -4.06 16.93
CA GLY A 210 5.49 -5.15 17.84
C GLY A 210 4.47 -6.14 17.28
N ARG A 211 4.46 -6.32 15.95
CA ARG A 211 3.59 -7.27 15.25
C ARG A 211 4.05 -8.71 15.48
N LYS A 212 3.12 -9.66 15.43
CA LYS A 212 3.37 -11.05 15.86
C LYS A 212 3.75 -12.00 14.73
N SER A 213 3.36 -11.68 13.50
CA SER A 213 3.66 -12.55 12.36
C SER A 213 3.93 -11.79 11.07
N LEU A 214 4.76 -12.39 10.22
CA LEU A 214 4.96 -12.03 8.81
C LEU A 214 4.53 -13.21 7.95
N THR A 215 3.58 -13.00 7.04
CA THR A 215 3.11 -14.02 6.09
C THR A 215 3.58 -13.69 4.68
N LEU A 216 4.35 -14.60 4.07
CA LEU A 216 4.75 -14.51 2.65
C LEU A 216 3.64 -15.11 1.79
N VAL A 217 2.91 -14.29 1.03
CA VAL A 217 1.81 -14.75 0.19
C VAL A 217 2.28 -14.92 -1.24
N HIS A 218 2.03 -16.10 -1.83
CA HIS A 218 2.58 -16.47 -3.13
C HIS A 218 1.75 -17.54 -3.85
N LYS A 219 2.01 -17.76 -5.13
CA LYS A 219 1.50 -18.91 -5.93
C LYS A 219 2.65 -19.81 -6.39
N GLY A 220 3.60 -20.09 -5.53
CA GLY A 220 4.85 -20.79 -5.81
C GLY A 220 4.70 -22.27 -6.19
N ASN A 221 3.56 -22.91 -5.89
CA ASN A 221 3.27 -24.25 -6.35
C ASN A 221 3.06 -24.33 -7.89
N ILE A 222 2.69 -23.23 -8.53
CA ILE A 222 2.54 -23.08 -9.98
C ILE A 222 3.74 -22.33 -10.59
N MET A 223 4.08 -21.17 -10.04
CA MET A 223 5.16 -20.31 -10.52
C MET A 223 6.43 -20.49 -9.69
N LYS A 224 7.09 -21.66 -9.89
CA LYS A 224 8.17 -22.12 -9.02
C LYS A 224 9.39 -21.23 -8.96
N PHE A 225 9.77 -20.62 -10.10
CA PHE A 225 11.00 -19.83 -10.25
C PHE A 225 10.78 -18.31 -10.14
N THR A 226 9.57 -17.89 -9.91
CA THR A 226 9.18 -16.52 -9.64
C THR A 226 8.58 -16.44 -8.23
N GLU A 227 7.31 -16.69 -8.03
CA GLU A 227 6.67 -16.61 -6.72
C GLU A 227 7.16 -17.64 -5.71
N GLY A 228 7.53 -18.85 -6.17
CA GLY A 228 8.18 -19.86 -5.32
C GLY A 228 9.59 -19.42 -4.87
N ALA A 229 10.32 -18.77 -5.78
CA ALA A 229 11.60 -18.15 -5.46
C ALA A 229 11.45 -16.99 -4.45
N PHE A 230 10.44 -16.11 -4.64
CA PHE A 230 10.07 -15.06 -3.67
C PHE A 230 9.91 -15.63 -2.25
N LYS A 231 9.10 -16.69 -2.11
CA LYS A 231 8.93 -17.35 -0.81
C LYS A 231 10.26 -17.80 -0.22
N ASN A 232 11.07 -18.50 -1.00
CA ASN A 232 12.33 -19.07 -0.52
C ASN A 232 13.33 -17.97 -0.13
N TRP A 233 13.52 -16.95 -0.98
CA TRP A 233 14.40 -15.80 -0.66
C TRP A 233 13.91 -15.02 0.55
N GLY A 234 12.59 -14.92 0.74
CA GLY A 234 12.01 -14.28 1.92
C GLY A 234 12.34 -15.02 3.22
N TYR A 235 12.23 -16.35 3.24
CA TYR A 235 12.65 -17.16 4.38
C TYR A 235 14.15 -17.06 4.63
N ASP A 236 14.97 -17.22 3.58
CA ASP A 236 16.43 -17.12 3.67
C ASP A 236 16.89 -15.79 4.26
N LEU A 237 16.26 -14.69 3.82
CA LEU A 237 16.55 -13.36 4.37
C LEU A 237 16.22 -13.28 5.86
N CYS A 238 15.01 -13.70 6.25
CA CYS A 238 14.56 -13.63 7.63
C CYS A 238 15.47 -14.45 8.57
N GLU A 239 15.86 -15.65 8.15
CA GLU A 239 16.76 -16.50 8.94
C GLU A 239 18.19 -15.92 9.00
N ARG A 240 18.69 -15.40 7.88
CA ARG A 240 20.05 -14.86 7.78
C ARG A 240 20.25 -13.56 8.57
N GLU A 241 19.30 -12.63 8.48
CA GLU A 241 19.46 -11.27 9.03
C GLU A 241 18.73 -11.07 10.37
N TYR A 242 17.70 -11.86 10.67
CA TYR A 242 16.82 -11.68 11.83
C TYR A 242 16.59 -12.95 12.65
N GLY A 243 17.42 -13.98 12.53
CA GLY A 243 17.25 -15.28 13.21
C GLY A 243 17.13 -15.22 14.73
N ASP A 244 17.68 -14.17 15.36
CA ASP A 244 17.50 -13.90 16.78
C ASP A 244 16.09 -13.36 17.13
N LYS A 245 15.37 -12.79 16.18
CA LYS A 245 14.06 -12.11 16.34
C LYS A 245 12.89 -12.85 15.71
N VAL A 246 13.15 -13.85 14.88
CA VAL A 246 12.12 -14.60 14.18
C VAL A 246 12.18 -16.09 14.51
N PHE A 247 11.06 -16.77 14.27
CA PHE A 247 10.97 -18.24 14.13
C PHE A 247 10.25 -18.51 12.81
N THR A 248 10.83 -19.34 11.94
CA THR A 248 10.29 -19.58 10.60
C THR A 248 9.64 -20.95 10.49
N TRP A 249 8.68 -21.10 9.56
CA TRP A 249 8.15 -22.43 9.24
C TRP A 249 9.20 -23.34 8.59
N ASN A 250 10.17 -22.80 7.88
CA ASN A 250 11.31 -23.60 7.41
C ASN A 250 12.13 -24.17 8.59
N GLU A 251 12.34 -23.40 9.65
CA GLU A 251 12.98 -23.89 10.87
C GLU A 251 12.12 -24.96 11.57
N TYR A 252 10.82 -24.72 11.67
CA TYR A 252 9.87 -25.69 12.19
C TYR A 252 9.95 -27.03 11.45
N ASP A 253 9.91 -27.01 10.10
CA ASP A 253 9.96 -28.21 9.28
C ASP A 253 11.29 -28.96 9.45
N ARG A 254 12.44 -28.27 9.52
CA ARG A 254 13.75 -28.88 9.81
C ARG A 254 13.76 -29.58 11.17
N ILE A 255 13.19 -28.96 12.19
CA ILE A 255 13.11 -29.55 13.55
C ILE A 255 12.19 -30.77 13.52
N LYS A 256 11.04 -30.65 12.86
CA LYS A 256 10.05 -31.72 12.72
C LYS A 256 10.62 -32.97 12.01
N GLU A 257 11.41 -32.77 10.98
CA GLU A 257 12.08 -33.86 10.25
C GLU A 257 13.17 -34.54 11.11
N ALA A 258 13.90 -33.76 11.90
CA ALA A 258 15.00 -34.28 12.71
C ALA A 258 14.56 -34.87 14.05
N GLU A 259 13.61 -34.25 14.75
CA GLU A 259 13.25 -34.51 16.14
C GLU A 259 11.76 -34.83 16.37
N GLY A 260 10.92 -34.72 15.34
CA GLY A 260 9.50 -35.01 15.39
C GLY A 260 8.61 -33.79 15.71
N THR A 261 7.29 -33.98 15.49
CA THR A 261 6.28 -32.88 15.56
C THR A 261 6.18 -32.28 16.96
N GLU A 262 6.18 -33.10 18.01
CA GLU A 262 6.06 -32.63 19.41
C GLU A 262 7.20 -31.69 19.81
N VAL A 263 8.43 -31.98 19.37
CA VAL A 263 9.60 -31.13 19.62
C VAL A 263 9.51 -29.84 18.81
N ALA A 264 9.09 -29.91 17.55
CA ALA A 264 8.90 -28.74 16.70
C ALA A 264 7.84 -27.79 17.28
N ASP A 265 6.70 -28.32 17.74
CA ASP A 265 5.64 -27.54 18.39
C ASP A 265 6.14 -26.88 19.67
N ALA A 266 6.89 -27.62 20.52
CA ALA A 266 7.45 -27.08 21.75
C ALA A 266 8.44 -25.92 21.48
N LYS A 267 9.35 -26.08 20.52
CA LYS A 267 10.33 -25.05 20.15
C LYS A 267 9.68 -23.82 19.53
N GLN A 268 8.67 -24.00 18.68
CA GLN A 268 7.89 -22.87 18.15
C GLN A 268 7.18 -22.10 19.27
N ASN A 269 6.49 -22.81 20.16
CA ASN A 269 5.79 -22.19 21.29
C ASN A 269 6.75 -21.43 22.22
N GLU A 270 7.93 -21.99 22.50
CA GLU A 270 8.99 -21.34 23.29
C GLU A 270 9.48 -20.06 22.60
N ALA A 271 9.75 -20.11 21.29
CA ALA A 271 10.20 -18.97 20.51
C ALA A 271 9.17 -17.83 20.50
N LEU A 272 7.88 -18.17 20.29
CA LEU A 272 6.80 -17.19 20.31
C LEU A 272 6.56 -16.61 21.71
N ALA A 273 6.66 -17.42 22.75
CA ALA A 273 6.58 -16.95 24.13
C ALA A 273 7.76 -16.02 24.52
N ALA A 274 8.92 -16.21 23.89
CA ALA A 274 10.07 -15.31 24.01
C ALA A 274 9.95 -14.02 23.18
N GLY A 275 8.82 -13.83 22.47
CA GLY A 275 8.53 -12.63 21.67
C GLY A 275 9.09 -12.66 20.25
N LYS A 276 9.53 -13.81 19.73
CA LYS A 276 9.93 -13.92 18.33
C LYS A 276 8.71 -13.79 17.41
N ILE A 277 8.94 -13.21 16.24
CA ILE A 277 7.93 -13.06 15.18
C ILE A 277 7.85 -14.36 14.38
N LEU A 278 6.63 -14.87 14.20
CA LEU A 278 6.41 -16.03 13.34
C LEU A 278 6.48 -15.64 11.86
N VAL A 279 7.45 -16.16 11.14
CA VAL A 279 7.50 -16.05 9.68
C VAL A 279 6.91 -17.31 9.05
N LYS A 280 5.84 -17.13 8.28
CA LYS A 280 5.09 -18.22 7.64
C LYS A 280 4.75 -17.87 6.20
N ASP A 281 4.24 -18.83 5.44
CA ASP A 281 3.76 -18.58 4.08
C ASP A 281 2.32 -19.03 3.87
N SER A 282 1.70 -18.54 2.82
CA SER A 282 0.39 -18.96 2.37
C SER A 282 0.27 -18.89 0.85
N ILE A 283 -0.32 -19.92 0.25
CA ILE A 283 -0.69 -19.89 -1.16
C ILE A 283 -1.82 -18.88 -1.34
N ALA A 284 -1.74 -18.03 -2.36
CA ALA A 284 -2.60 -16.85 -2.54
C ALA A 284 -4.11 -17.16 -2.52
N ASP A 285 -4.56 -18.21 -3.16
CA ASP A 285 -5.98 -18.62 -3.15
C ASP A 285 -6.47 -19.09 -1.78
N ILE A 286 -5.63 -19.81 -1.01
CA ILE A 286 -5.94 -20.16 0.38
C ILE A 286 -5.93 -18.92 1.27
N PHE A 287 -4.98 -18.01 1.06
CA PHE A 287 -4.93 -16.75 1.81
C PHE A 287 -6.22 -15.93 1.62
N LEU A 288 -6.70 -15.77 0.38
CA LEU A 288 -7.96 -15.09 0.08
C LEU A 288 -9.17 -15.71 0.79
N GLN A 289 -9.18 -17.05 0.99
CA GLN A 289 -10.19 -17.72 1.79
C GLN A 289 -10.00 -17.44 3.30
N GLN A 290 -8.75 -17.48 3.78
CA GLN A 290 -8.44 -17.40 5.21
C GLN A 290 -8.65 -16.00 5.77
N ILE A 291 -8.42 -14.94 5.00
CA ILE A 291 -8.74 -13.57 5.45
C ILE A 291 -10.24 -13.34 5.71
N LEU A 292 -11.12 -14.19 5.15
CA LEU A 292 -12.55 -14.18 5.45
C LEU A 292 -12.91 -15.03 6.66
N THR A 293 -12.23 -16.16 6.85
CA THR A 293 -12.59 -17.18 7.84
C THR A 293 -11.79 -17.10 9.14
N ARG A 294 -10.56 -16.57 9.06
CA ARG A 294 -9.58 -16.53 10.16
C ARG A 294 -8.66 -15.29 10.09
N PRO A 295 -9.21 -14.06 9.91
CA PRO A 295 -8.38 -12.87 9.71
C PRO A 295 -7.41 -12.62 10.85
N ALA A 296 -7.77 -12.93 12.09
CA ALA A 296 -6.91 -12.72 13.27
C ALA A 296 -5.62 -13.55 13.30
N GLU A 297 -5.45 -14.52 12.38
CA GLU A 297 -4.20 -15.28 12.25
C GLU A 297 -3.12 -14.55 11.45
N PHE A 298 -3.46 -13.43 10.81
CA PHE A 298 -2.57 -12.67 9.94
C PHE A 298 -2.33 -11.27 10.48
N ASP A 299 -1.11 -10.80 10.31
CA ASP A 299 -0.67 -9.50 10.84
C ASP A 299 0.04 -8.70 9.75
N VAL A 300 1.34 -8.89 9.53
CA VAL A 300 2.07 -8.31 8.40
C VAL A 300 2.10 -9.31 7.25
N VAL A 301 1.83 -8.83 6.04
CA VAL A 301 1.82 -9.64 4.81
C VAL A 301 2.80 -9.05 3.82
N ALA A 302 3.73 -9.85 3.30
CA ALA A 302 4.58 -9.48 2.18
C ALA A 302 4.23 -10.32 0.95
N THR A 303 4.07 -9.68 -0.21
CA THR A 303 3.63 -10.36 -1.43
C THR A 303 4.04 -9.62 -2.70
N MET A 304 4.00 -10.31 -3.83
CA MET A 304 4.29 -9.76 -5.14
C MET A 304 3.22 -8.74 -5.57
N ASN A 305 3.54 -7.96 -6.57
CA ASN A 305 2.78 -6.79 -6.98
C ASN A 305 1.31 -7.10 -7.30
N LEU A 306 1.03 -8.05 -8.19
CA LEU A 306 -0.35 -8.41 -8.56
C LEU A 306 -1.14 -9.00 -7.38
N ASN A 307 -0.55 -9.93 -6.65
CA ASN A 307 -1.21 -10.51 -5.47
C ASN A 307 -1.55 -9.43 -4.45
N GLY A 308 -0.62 -8.50 -4.20
CA GLY A 308 -0.81 -7.39 -3.28
C GLY A 308 -1.92 -6.44 -3.70
N ASP A 309 -2.10 -6.23 -5.01
CA ASP A 309 -3.20 -5.43 -5.55
C ASP A 309 -4.56 -6.07 -5.22
N TYR A 310 -4.73 -7.34 -5.55
CA TYR A 310 -5.97 -8.06 -5.27
C TYR A 310 -6.27 -8.19 -3.78
N ILE A 311 -5.25 -8.54 -2.98
CA ILE A 311 -5.41 -8.78 -1.55
C ILE A 311 -5.78 -7.52 -0.80
N SER A 312 -5.13 -6.39 -1.10
CA SER A 312 -5.41 -5.13 -0.40
C SER A 312 -6.83 -4.63 -0.64
N ASP A 313 -7.36 -4.76 -1.85
CA ASP A 313 -8.72 -4.36 -2.17
C ASP A 313 -9.76 -5.32 -1.58
N ALA A 314 -9.47 -6.63 -1.58
CA ALA A 314 -10.31 -7.64 -0.92
C ALA A 314 -10.41 -7.40 0.60
N LEU A 315 -9.31 -7.04 1.25
CA LEU A 315 -9.28 -6.68 2.66
C LEU A 315 -9.98 -5.34 2.93
N ALA A 316 -9.74 -4.33 2.09
CA ALA A 316 -10.42 -3.04 2.21
C ALA A 316 -11.95 -3.22 2.18
N ALA A 317 -12.46 -4.08 1.30
CA ALA A 317 -13.89 -4.39 1.24
C ALA A 317 -14.44 -4.98 2.56
N GLN A 318 -13.64 -5.73 3.30
CA GLN A 318 -14.04 -6.32 4.58
C GLN A 318 -14.17 -5.31 5.70
N VAL A 319 -13.44 -4.20 5.63
CA VAL A 319 -13.44 -3.16 6.67
C VAL A 319 -14.23 -1.91 6.29
N GLY A 320 -14.96 -1.93 5.18
CA GLY A 320 -15.85 -0.85 4.77
C GLY A 320 -15.63 -0.28 3.37
N GLY A 321 -14.62 -0.76 2.65
CA GLY A 321 -14.34 -0.39 1.26
C GLY A 321 -13.14 0.51 1.07
N ILE A 322 -12.80 0.73 -0.19
CA ILE A 322 -11.61 1.50 -0.59
C ILE A 322 -11.68 2.99 -0.22
N GLY A 323 -12.87 3.53 0.05
CA GLY A 323 -13.05 4.93 0.49
C GLY A 323 -12.43 5.24 1.86
N ILE A 324 -12.10 4.21 2.66
CA ILE A 324 -11.45 4.33 3.97
C ILE A 324 -10.07 3.64 4.01
N ALA A 325 -9.55 3.18 2.88
CA ALA A 325 -8.28 2.49 2.79
C ALA A 325 -7.14 3.46 2.46
N PRO A 326 -6.12 3.61 3.33
CA PRO A 326 -4.95 4.41 3.06
C PRO A 326 -3.89 3.64 2.26
N GLY A 327 -2.96 4.39 1.64
CA GLY A 327 -1.81 3.82 0.97
C GLY A 327 -0.58 4.72 1.00
N ALA A 328 0.58 4.08 0.92
CA ALA A 328 1.85 4.76 0.75
C ALA A 328 2.75 3.94 -0.20
N ASN A 329 3.57 4.63 -0.97
CA ASN A 329 4.61 4.03 -1.80
C ASN A 329 5.95 4.56 -1.30
N ILE A 330 6.84 3.69 -0.87
CA ILE A 330 8.01 4.07 -0.08
C ILE A 330 9.29 3.43 -0.62
N ASN A 331 10.35 4.20 -0.68
CA ASN A 331 11.72 3.74 -0.78
C ASN A 331 12.43 4.00 0.55
N TYR A 332 12.56 2.97 1.38
CA TYR A 332 13.18 3.09 2.71
C TYR A 332 14.69 3.34 2.65
N LEU A 333 15.34 3.14 1.49
CA LEU A 333 16.78 3.38 1.33
C LEU A 333 17.08 4.85 1.06
N THR A 334 16.27 5.49 0.19
CA THR A 334 16.46 6.89 -0.19
C THR A 334 15.62 7.86 0.64
N GLY A 335 14.57 7.36 1.30
CA GLY A 335 13.63 8.15 2.08
C GLY A 335 12.47 8.75 1.27
N HIS A 336 12.39 8.49 -0.04
CA HIS A 336 11.26 8.94 -0.87
C HIS A 336 9.99 8.20 -0.48
N ALA A 337 8.89 8.96 -0.33
CA ALA A 337 7.59 8.38 -0.09
C ALA A 337 6.48 9.22 -0.72
N ILE A 338 5.52 8.54 -1.37
CA ILE A 338 4.28 9.13 -1.87
C ILE A 338 3.10 8.48 -1.15
N PHE A 339 2.37 9.27 -0.39
CA PHE A 339 1.12 8.87 0.28
C PHE A 339 -0.06 9.14 -0.63
N GLU A 340 -0.97 8.18 -0.78
CA GLU A 340 -2.04 8.29 -1.77
C GLU A 340 -3.34 7.63 -1.34
N ALA A 341 -4.48 8.19 -1.78
CA ALA A 341 -5.75 7.47 -1.74
C ALA A 341 -5.68 6.23 -2.64
N THR A 342 -6.24 5.11 -2.19
CA THR A 342 -6.19 3.83 -2.92
C THR A 342 -7.29 3.68 -3.96
N HIS A 343 -8.32 4.55 -3.93
CA HIS A 343 -9.42 4.53 -4.90
C HIS A 343 -9.12 5.34 -6.17
N GLY A 344 -9.91 5.12 -7.22
CA GLY A 344 -9.82 5.84 -8.49
C GLY A 344 -10.44 7.25 -8.44
N THR A 345 -10.43 7.92 -9.59
CA THR A 345 -10.83 9.33 -9.76
C THR A 345 -12.34 9.57 -9.65
N ALA A 346 -13.19 8.56 -9.86
CA ALA A 346 -14.66 8.63 -9.82
C ALA A 346 -15.25 9.90 -10.49
N PRO A 347 -14.99 10.15 -11.77
CA PRO A 347 -15.23 11.44 -12.41
C PRO A 347 -16.70 11.90 -12.39
N LYS A 348 -17.65 10.97 -12.27
CA LYS A 348 -19.08 11.29 -12.14
C LYS A 348 -19.45 12.02 -10.86
N TYR A 349 -18.57 12.03 -9.87
CA TYR A 349 -18.76 12.71 -8.57
C TYR A 349 -17.87 13.95 -8.41
N ALA A 350 -17.07 14.30 -9.43
CA ALA A 350 -16.16 15.43 -9.37
C ALA A 350 -16.90 16.75 -9.11
N GLY A 351 -16.44 17.54 -8.16
CA GLY A 351 -17.02 18.84 -7.81
C GLY A 351 -18.38 18.79 -7.12
N LEU A 352 -18.87 17.60 -6.72
CA LEU A 352 -20.15 17.46 -6.04
C LEU A 352 -20.05 17.52 -4.50
N ASP A 353 -18.84 17.65 -3.96
CA ASP A 353 -18.60 17.66 -2.51
C ASP A 353 -19.26 16.45 -1.79
N LYS A 354 -19.24 15.26 -2.42
CA LYS A 354 -20.04 14.11 -1.96
C LYS A 354 -19.23 12.93 -1.49
N VAL A 355 -18.04 12.71 -2.05
CA VAL A 355 -17.26 11.50 -1.80
C VAL A 355 -16.63 11.47 -0.41
N ASN A 356 -16.38 10.27 0.09
CA ASN A 356 -15.71 10.04 1.36
C ASN A 356 -14.22 10.44 1.26
N PRO A 357 -13.72 11.42 2.04
CA PRO A 357 -12.31 11.82 1.99
C PRO A 357 -11.40 10.96 2.87
N SER A 358 -11.94 9.94 3.55
CA SER A 358 -11.20 9.19 4.58
C SER A 358 -9.94 8.51 4.05
N SER A 359 -9.95 8.00 2.80
CA SER A 359 -8.77 7.34 2.23
C SER A 359 -7.56 8.30 2.15
N VAL A 360 -7.73 9.52 1.65
CA VAL A 360 -6.64 10.50 1.59
C VAL A 360 -6.31 11.09 2.97
N ILE A 361 -7.29 11.25 3.87
CA ILE A 361 -7.05 11.68 5.25
C ILE A 361 -6.19 10.65 5.98
N LEU A 362 -6.54 9.36 5.90
CA LEU A 362 -5.78 8.28 6.52
C LEU A 362 -4.40 8.06 5.85
N SER A 363 -4.28 8.32 4.54
CA SER A 363 -2.96 8.39 3.89
C SER A 363 -2.11 9.54 4.47
N GLY A 364 -2.76 10.65 4.81
CA GLY A 364 -2.14 11.74 5.57
C GLY A 364 -1.73 11.33 6.99
N THR A 365 -2.48 10.44 7.68
CA THR A 365 -2.02 9.90 8.97
C THR A 365 -0.76 9.06 8.82
N LEU A 366 -0.68 8.22 7.79
CA LEU A 366 0.54 7.47 7.49
C LEU A 366 1.73 8.40 7.20
N LEU A 367 1.49 9.50 6.48
CA LEU A 367 2.52 10.52 6.26
C LEU A 367 2.99 11.12 7.58
N LEU A 368 2.07 11.52 8.46
CA LEU A 368 2.42 12.11 9.77
C LEU A 368 3.21 11.11 10.64
N GLU A 369 2.82 9.85 10.69
CA GLU A 369 3.55 8.78 11.38
C GLU A 369 4.95 8.60 10.78
N HIS A 370 5.07 8.60 9.45
CA HIS A 370 6.32 8.41 8.73
C HIS A 370 7.33 9.53 9.02
N ILE A 371 6.88 10.77 9.13
CA ILE A 371 7.73 11.93 9.45
C ILE A 371 7.93 12.14 10.96
N GLY A 372 7.45 11.22 11.81
CA GLY A 372 7.60 11.28 13.26
C GLY A 372 6.63 12.20 14.00
N TRP A 373 5.46 12.46 13.41
CA TRP A 373 4.39 13.30 13.99
C TRP A 373 3.18 12.46 14.43
N GLY A 374 3.45 11.39 15.16
CA GLY A 374 2.47 10.38 15.57
C GLY A 374 1.32 10.90 16.43
N GLU A 375 1.55 11.95 17.22
CA GLU A 375 0.50 12.57 18.07
C GLU A 375 -0.63 13.17 17.21
N ALA A 376 -0.27 13.83 16.10
CA ALA A 376 -1.26 14.38 15.17
C ALA A 376 -2.01 13.25 14.43
N ALA A 377 -1.31 12.19 14.04
CA ALA A 377 -1.92 11.01 13.42
C ALA A 377 -2.90 10.32 14.37
N ALA A 378 -2.52 10.12 15.64
CA ALA A 378 -3.37 9.53 16.67
C ALA A 378 -4.65 10.35 16.91
N LEU A 379 -4.53 11.68 16.90
CA LEU A 379 -5.66 12.59 17.05
C LEU A 379 -6.69 12.42 15.92
N ILE A 380 -6.22 12.33 14.66
CA ILE A 380 -7.09 12.08 13.50
C ILE A 380 -7.78 10.70 13.62
N ASN A 381 -7.03 9.66 13.95
CA ASN A 381 -7.59 8.31 14.12
C ASN A 381 -8.68 8.26 15.19
N GLN A 382 -8.45 8.87 16.33
CA GLN A 382 -9.45 8.96 17.43
C GLN A 382 -10.69 9.75 16.98
N SER A 383 -10.51 10.85 16.29
CA SER A 383 -11.60 11.65 15.75
C SER A 383 -12.41 10.89 14.72
N MET A 384 -11.76 10.13 13.85
CA MET A 384 -12.41 9.26 12.86
C MET A 384 -13.33 8.25 13.57
N GLU A 385 -12.85 7.58 14.62
CA GLU A 385 -13.63 6.64 15.42
C GLU A 385 -14.85 7.30 16.07
N LYS A 386 -14.68 8.49 16.67
CA LYS A 386 -15.78 9.24 17.30
C LYS A 386 -16.83 9.67 16.26
N THR A 387 -16.42 10.17 15.11
CA THR A 387 -17.31 10.68 14.06
C THR A 387 -18.13 9.56 13.45
N ILE A 388 -17.51 8.41 13.16
CA ILE A 388 -18.20 7.21 12.65
C ILE A 388 -19.15 6.64 13.73
N ALA A 389 -18.73 6.57 14.99
CA ALA A 389 -19.58 6.09 16.07
C ALA A 389 -20.81 6.99 16.30
N ALA A 390 -20.68 8.29 16.05
CA ALA A 390 -21.81 9.24 16.06
C ALA A 390 -22.71 9.11 14.82
N LYS A 391 -22.38 8.23 13.88
CA LYS A 391 -23.08 8.01 12.60
C LYS A 391 -23.20 9.28 11.73
N THR A 392 -22.28 10.21 11.86
CA THR A 392 -22.17 11.38 10.99
C THR A 392 -21.15 11.04 9.90
N VAL A 393 -21.64 10.63 8.74
CA VAL A 393 -20.83 9.96 7.73
C VAL A 393 -21.22 10.37 6.31
N THR A 394 -20.35 10.15 5.34
CA THR A 394 -20.62 10.40 3.93
C THR A 394 -21.60 9.36 3.34
N TYR A 395 -22.13 9.66 2.16
CA TYR A 395 -23.19 8.90 1.49
C TYR A 395 -22.94 7.39 1.38
N ASP A 396 -21.68 7.00 1.19
CA ASP A 396 -21.26 5.59 1.01
C ASP A 396 -21.54 4.74 2.26
N PHE A 397 -21.32 5.31 3.46
CA PHE A 397 -21.67 4.68 4.72
C PHE A 397 -23.11 4.95 5.13
N ALA A 398 -23.61 6.18 4.95
CA ALA A 398 -24.95 6.57 5.37
C ALA A 398 -26.04 5.66 4.80
N ARG A 399 -25.93 5.28 3.53
CA ARG A 399 -26.87 4.37 2.86
C ARG A 399 -26.90 2.94 3.41
N LEU A 400 -25.93 2.57 4.24
CA LEU A 400 -25.76 1.24 4.83
C LEU A 400 -25.91 1.25 6.35
N MET A 401 -26.18 2.41 6.96
CA MET A 401 -26.23 2.58 8.41
C MET A 401 -27.59 3.16 8.83
N ASP A 402 -28.38 2.38 9.55
CA ASP A 402 -29.65 2.86 10.09
C ASP A 402 -29.45 4.05 11.05
N GLY A 403 -30.21 5.13 10.79
CA GLY A 403 -30.17 6.35 11.61
C GLY A 403 -28.89 7.17 11.43
N ALA A 404 -28.18 7.01 10.33
CA ALA A 404 -27.03 7.85 9.99
C ALA A 404 -27.45 9.24 9.52
N THR A 405 -26.65 10.23 9.85
CA THR A 405 -26.70 11.58 9.29
C THR A 405 -25.72 11.63 8.12
N GLU A 406 -26.25 11.74 6.88
CA GLU A 406 -25.43 11.93 5.70
C GLU A 406 -24.88 13.36 5.69
N VAL A 407 -23.57 13.49 5.50
CA VAL A 407 -22.88 14.76 5.38
C VAL A 407 -22.05 14.79 4.09
N LYS A 408 -21.73 15.98 3.61
CA LYS A 408 -20.86 16.20 2.46
C LYS A 408 -19.39 15.88 2.80
N CYS A 409 -18.55 15.79 1.77
CA CYS A 409 -17.11 15.62 1.91
C CYS A 409 -16.48 16.70 2.81
N SER A 410 -16.80 17.97 2.55
CA SER A 410 -16.32 19.12 3.35
C SER A 410 -16.85 19.13 4.77
N GLU A 411 -18.13 18.80 4.96
CA GLU A 411 -18.79 18.74 6.27
C GLU A 411 -18.25 17.58 7.13
N PHE A 412 -17.89 16.45 6.50
CA PHE A 412 -17.24 15.35 7.19
C PHE A 412 -15.89 15.78 7.78
N ALA A 413 -15.11 16.58 7.04
CA ALA A 413 -13.88 17.17 7.56
C ALA A 413 -14.14 18.11 8.75
N ASP A 414 -15.24 18.89 8.72
CA ASP A 414 -15.64 19.75 9.86
C ASP A 414 -15.95 18.93 11.10
N GLU A 415 -16.70 17.84 10.96
CA GLU A 415 -17.02 16.95 12.07
C GLU A 415 -15.77 16.26 12.65
N LEU A 416 -14.80 15.86 11.79
CA LEU A 416 -13.52 15.37 12.27
C LEU A 416 -12.77 16.41 13.10
N ILE A 417 -12.66 17.65 12.60
CA ILE A 417 -11.95 18.74 13.30
C ILE A 417 -12.61 19.08 14.63
N LYS A 418 -13.92 19.06 14.68
CA LYS A 418 -14.71 19.30 15.89
C LYS A 418 -14.47 18.25 16.99
N ASN A 419 -14.13 17.01 16.60
CA ASN A 419 -13.88 15.90 17.50
C ASN A 419 -12.42 15.75 17.97
N PHE A 420 -11.53 16.69 17.62
CA PHE A 420 -10.14 16.75 18.09
C PHE A 420 -10.00 17.06 19.58
#